data_1f7d8b55d83fbd99562e0e79ea2b10e4
#
_entry.id   1f7d8b55d83fbd99562e0e79ea2b10e4
#
_cell.length_a   1.000
_cell.length_b   1.000
_cell.length_c   1.000
_cell.angle_alpha   90.00
_cell.angle_beta   90.00
_cell.angle_gamma   90.00
#
_symmetry.space_group_name_H-M   'P 1'
#
loop_
_entity.id
_entity.type
_entity.pdbx_description
1 polymer ?
#
loop_
_entity_poly.entity_id
_entity_poly.type
_entity_poly.pdbx_seq_one_letter_code
_entity_poly.pdbx_strand_id
1 'polypeptide(L)'
;MVANGKEAIELYKDLFGAKLVDHTPFAKEAAEYFGFPDDFNYDNSTMHAVLDIRGAVVMLSDNPMGKSGSGNVQVLITFEAKDELDKINEKILKKKFTIIMPLEKTSWGSWYLMFEDSFGIGWQLSFFENQ
;
A
#
# COMPACT_ATOMS: atom_id res chain seq x y z
N MET A 1 -3.21 8.52 -3.71
CA MET A 1 -3.95 7.93 -4.86
C MET A 1 -3.06 6.93 -5.59
N VAL A 2 -3.62 5.87 -6.09
CA VAL A 2 -2.91 4.81 -6.79
C VAL A 2 -3.50 4.60 -8.18
N ALA A 3 -2.72 3.97 -9.08
CA ALA A 3 -3.18 3.73 -10.46
C ALA A 3 -4.31 2.70 -10.52
N ASN A 4 -4.34 1.73 -9.60
CA ASN A 4 -5.38 0.72 -9.53
C ASN A 4 -5.66 0.37 -8.06
N GLY A 5 -6.75 0.95 -7.52
CA GLY A 5 -7.11 0.79 -6.12
C GLY A 5 -7.43 -0.65 -5.73
N LYS A 6 -8.11 -1.41 -6.59
CA LYS A 6 -8.46 -2.80 -6.26
C LYS A 6 -7.23 -3.70 -6.16
N GLU A 7 -6.28 -3.54 -7.05
CA GLU A 7 -5.02 -4.28 -6.99
C GLU A 7 -4.23 -3.90 -5.75
N ALA A 8 -4.20 -2.62 -5.41
CA ALA A 8 -3.52 -2.15 -4.20
C ALA A 8 -4.16 -2.73 -2.95
N ILE A 9 -5.50 -2.76 -2.88
CA ILE A 9 -6.22 -3.36 -1.76
C ILE A 9 -5.82 -4.82 -1.57
N GLU A 10 -5.82 -5.61 -2.65
CA GLU A 10 -5.44 -7.02 -2.57
C GLU A 10 -3.98 -7.20 -2.16
N LEU A 11 -3.09 -6.35 -2.64
CA LEU A 11 -1.68 -6.38 -2.25
C LEU A 11 -1.53 -6.12 -0.73
N TYR A 12 -2.21 -5.11 -0.21
CA TYR A 12 -2.06 -4.75 1.21
C TYR A 12 -2.73 -5.77 2.14
N LYS A 13 -3.78 -6.44 1.68
CA LYS A 13 -4.35 -7.59 2.40
C LYS A 13 -3.32 -8.71 2.50
N ASP A 14 -2.64 -9.00 1.40
CA ASP A 14 -1.63 -10.07 1.35
C ASP A 14 -0.39 -9.74 2.19
N LEU A 15 0.15 -8.52 2.04
CA LEU A 15 1.37 -8.12 2.72
C LEU A 15 1.18 -7.87 4.21
N PHE A 16 0.14 -7.13 4.57
CA PHE A 16 0.01 -6.58 5.92
C PHE A 16 -1.20 -7.11 6.69
N GLY A 17 -1.98 -8.01 6.07
CA GLY A 17 -3.22 -8.45 6.67
C GLY A 17 -4.24 -7.33 6.78
N ALA A 18 -4.21 -6.37 5.87
CA ALA A 18 -5.13 -5.25 5.87
C ALA A 18 -6.58 -5.73 5.76
N LYS A 19 -7.48 -5.02 6.43
CA LYS A 19 -8.92 -5.31 6.38
C LYS A 19 -9.61 -4.22 5.59
N LEU A 20 -10.43 -4.62 4.62
CA LEU A 20 -11.24 -3.67 3.87
C LEU A 20 -12.45 -3.28 4.71
N VAL A 21 -12.51 -2.01 5.11
CA VAL A 21 -13.61 -1.48 5.92
C VAL A 21 -14.73 -0.93 5.03
N ASP A 22 -14.39 -0.25 3.94
CA ASP A 22 -15.35 0.33 3.03
C ASP A 22 -14.75 0.46 1.63
N HIS A 23 -15.60 0.34 0.61
CA HIS A 23 -15.20 0.47 -0.78
C HIS A 23 -16.35 1.08 -1.59
N THR A 24 -16.05 2.17 -2.30
CA THR A 24 -17.01 2.85 -3.16
C THR A 24 -16.40 2.98 -4.56
N PRO A 25 -17.02 2.38 -5.59
CA PRO A 25 -16.54 2.58 -6.96
C PRO A 25 -16.94 3.95 -7.49
N PHE A 26 -16.32 4.40 -8.57
CA PHE A 26 -16.78 5.58 -9.25
C PHE A 26 -18.16 5.34 -9.85
N ALA A 27 -19.05 6.32 -9.73
CA ALA A 27 -20.35 6.29 -10.39
C ALA A 27 -20.22 6.85 -11.81
N LYS A 28 -21.15 6.47 -12.69
CA LYS A 28 -21.15 6.97 -14.07
C LYS A 28 -21.22 8.49 -14.15
N GLU A 29 -21.88 9.10 -13.18
CA GLU A 29 -22.01 10.56 -13.08
C GLU A 29 -20.64 11.24 -12.92
N ALA A 30 -19.65 10.54 -12.39
CA ALA A 30 -18.30 11.07 -12.22
C ALA A 30 -17.60 11.34 -13.56
N ALA A 31 -18.04 10.71 -14.65
CA ALA A 31 -17.46 10.92 -15.96
C ALA A 31 -17.53 12.39 -16.40
N GLU A 32 -18.56 13.10 -15.99
CA GLU A 32 -18.71 14.52 -16.31
C GLU A 32 -17.62 15.37 -15.68
N TYR A 33 -17.15 14.97 -14.51
CA TYR A 33 -16.12 15.70 -13.76
C TYR A 33 -14.70 15.30 -14.12
N PHE A 34 -14.48 14.01 -14.42
CA PHE A 34 -13.14 13.46 -14.59
C PHE A 34 -12.79 13.12 -16.04
N GLY A 35 -13.77 13.18 -16.95
CA GLY A 35 -13.53 12.90 -18.36
C GLY A 35 -13.11 11.46 -18.65
N PHE A 36 -13.70 10.49 -17.96
CA PHE A 36 -13.39 9.09 -18.18
C PHE A 36 -13.76 8.65 -19.62
N PRO A 37 -13.00 7.71 -20.19
CA PRO A 37 -13.37 7.16 -21.49
C PRO A 37 -14.70 6.39 -21.43
N ASP A 38 -15.34 6.22 -22.57
CA ASP A 38 -16.63 5.53 -22.66
C ASP A 38 -16.56 4.08 -22.21
N ASP A 39 -15.39 3.44 -22.36
CA ASP A 39 -15.15 2.05 -21.97
C ASP A 39 -14.62 1.91 -20.55
N PHE A 40 -14.67 2.97 -19.73
CA PHE A 40 -14.19 2.94 -18.37
C PHE A 40 -14.96 1.91 -17.54
N ASN A 41 -14.25 1.03 -16.86
CA ASN A 41 -14.87 -0.01 -16.05
C ASN A 41 -15.20 0.50 -14.64
N TYR A 42 -16.40 1.01 -14.46
CA TYR A 42 -16.85 1.55 -13.17
C TYR A 42 -16.90 0.48 -12.09
N ASP A 43 -17.28 -0.75 -12.43
CA ASP A 43 -17.38 -1.84 -11.47
C ASP A 43 -16.02 -2.24 -10.88
N ASN A 44 -14.95 -2.05 -11.66
CA ASN A 44 -13.58 -2.35 -11.22
C ASN A 44 -12.83 -1.11 -10.72
N SER A 45 -13.55 -0.01 -10.50
CA SER A 45 -12.94 1.25 -10.07
C SER A 45 -13.02 1.42 -8.55
N THR A 46 -12.19 2.32 -8.02
CA THR A 46 -12.22 2.71 -6.62
C THR A 46 -12.18 4.22 -6.51
N MET A 47 -13.33 4.83 -6.21
CA MET A 47 -13.38 6.24 -5.88
C MET A 47 -12.84 6.47 -4.47
N HIS A 48 -13.19 5.57 -3.55
CA HIS A 48 -12.78 5.66 -2.16
C HIS A 48 -12.77 4.28 -1.54
N ALA A 49 -11.72 3.95 -0.82
CA ALA A 49 -11.65 2.74 -0.02
C ALA A 49 -11.00 3.06 1.32
N VAL A 50 -11.44 2.38 2.36
CA VAL A 50 -10.89 2.50 3.70
C VAL A 50 -10.35 1.15 4.11
N LEU A 51 -9.09 1.10 4.48
CA LEU A 51 -8.42 -0.11 4.97
C LEU A 51 -8.01 0.09 6.42
N ASP A 52 -8.11 -0.99 7.19
CA ASP A 52 -7.48 -1.07 8.51
C ASP A 52 -6.19 -1.87 8.34
N ILE A 53 -5.06 -1.20 8.49
CA ILE A 53 -3.74 -1.82 8.44
C ILE A 53 -3.17 -1.77 9.85
N ARG A 54 -3.28 -2.90 10.57
CA ARG A 54 -2.73 -3.06 11.92
C ARG A 54 -3.20 -1.98 12.89
N GLY A 55 -4.47 -1.62 12.80
CA GLY A 55 -5.08 -0.61 13.66
C GLY A 55 -5.03 0.82 13.12
N ALA A 56 -4.34 1.04 12.02
CA ALA A 56 -4.29 2.35 11.39
C ALA A 56 -5.26 2.43 10.23
N VAL A 57 -5.96 3.54 10.13
CA VAL A 57 -6.89 3.78 9.01
C VAL A 57 -6.12 4.33 7.83
N VAL A 58 -6.22 3.65 6.69
CA VAL A 58 -5.60 4.10 5.44
C VAL A 58 -6.69 4.22 4.39
N MET A 59 -6.75 5.37 3.74
CA MET A 59 -7.70 5.62 2.66
C MET A 59 -6.96 5.64 1.33
N LEU A 60 -7.60 5.10 0.31
CA LEU A 60 -7.02 5.13 -1.03
C LEU A 60 -8.10 5.33 -2.09
N SER A 61 -7.67 5.78 -3.26
CA SER A 61 -8.53 5.89 -4.41
C SER A 61 -7.72 5.72 -5.69
N ASP A 62 -8.39 5.36 -6.76
CA ASP A 62 -7.77 5.36 -8.08
C ASP A 62 -7.39 6.78 -8.46
N ASN A 63 -6.25 6.91 -9.11
CA ASN A 63 -5.88 8.17 -9.73
C ASN A 63 -6.43 8.19 -11.15
N PRO A 64 -7.48 8.95 -11.43
CA PRO A 64 -8.07 8.96 -12.77
C PRO A 64 -7.12 9.49 -13.85
N MET A 65 -6.06 10.17 -13.45
CA MET A 65 -5.04 10.67 -14.39
C MET A 65 -3.96 9.62 -14.69
N GLY A 66 -4.02 8.45 -14.03
CA GLY A 66 -3.09 7.34 -14.28
C GLY A 66 -1.67 7.54 -13.77
N LYS A 67 -1.43 8.51 -12.90
CA LYS A 67 -0.10 8.78 -12.36
C LYS A 67 0.11 8.06 -11.04
N SER A 68 1.29 7.45 -10.88
CA SER A 68 1.71 6.89 -9.59
C SER A 68 2.22 7.98 -8.66
N GLY A 69 2.44 7.60 -7.41
CA GLY A 69 2.98 8.51 -6.41
C GLY A 69 4.40 8.99 -6.74
N SER A 70 4.82 10.07 -6.11
CA SER A 70 6.11 10.72 -6.34
C SER A 70 7.28 10.05 -5.61
N GLY A 71 7.01 9.19 -4.63
CA GLY A 71 8.05 8.63 -3.77
C GLY A 71 8.51 9.56 -2.65
N ASN A 72 7.96 10.76 -2.55
CA ASN A 72 8.33 11.73 -1.51
C ASN A 72 7.65 11.49 -0.18
N VAL A 73 6.59 10.69 -0.16
CA VAL A 73 5.86 10.33 1.05
C VAL A 73 5.98 8.83 1.26
N GLN A 74 6.35 8.44 2.47
CA GLN A 74 6.50 7.03 2.81
C GLN A 74 5.68 6.72 4.07
N VAL A 75 5.25 5.47 4.16
CA VAL A 75 4.49 4.99 5.31
C VAL A 75 5.39 4.11 6.16
N LEU A 76 5.47 4.40 7.46
CA LEU A 76 6.23 3.57 8.41
C LEU A 76 5.26 2.71 9.20
N ILE A 77 5.54 1.40 9.23
CA ILE A 77 4.82 0.45 10.06
C ILE A 77 5.80 -0.17 11.05
N THR A 78 5.47 -0.10 12.33
CA THR A 78 6.26 -0.73 13.40
C THR A 78 5.56 -2.01 13.83
N PHE A 79 6.30 -3.11 13.81
CA PHE A 79 5.79 -4.44 14.15
C PHE A 79 6.07 -4.76 15.61
N GLU A 80 5.20 -5.54 16.21
CA GLU A 80 5.35 -5.99 17.60
C GLU A 80 6.20 -7.26 17.73
N ALA A 81 6.32 -8.01 16.62
CA ALA A 81 7.09 -9.25 16.60
C ALA A 81 7.95 -9.33 15.35
N LYS A 82 9.19 -9.77 15.53
CA LYS A 82 10.12 -9.94 14.40
C LYS A 82 9.62 -10.98 13.40
N ASP A 83 8.94 -12.02 13.89
CA ASP A 83 8.40 -13.08 13.02
C ASP A 83 7.43 -12.52 11.97
N GLU A 84 6.61 -11.54 12.35
CA GLU A 84 5.70 -10.87 11.42
C GLU A 84 6.48 -10.13 10.34
N LEU A 85 7.51 -9.42 10.73
CA LEU A 85 8.36 -8.68 9.80
C LEU A 85 9.08 -9.63 8.85
N ASP A 86 9.62 -10.74 9.36
CA ASP A 86 10.31 -11.74 8.54
C ASP A 86 9.38 -12.33 7.48
N LYS A 87 8.13 -12.64 7.84
CA LYS A 87 7.14 -13.19 6.91
C LYS A 87 6.83 -12.20 5.80
N ILE A 88 6.66 -10.94 6.15
CA ILE A 88 6.38 -9.89 5.18
C ILE A 88 7.57 -9.67 4.26
N ASN A 89 8.78 -9.69 4.82
CA ASN A 89 10.01 -9.57 4.03
C ASN A 89 10.11 -10.67 2.96
N GLU A 90 9.76 -11.91 3.33
CA GLU A 90 9.74 -13.02 2.36
C GLU A 90 8.77 -12.73 1.21
N LYS A 91 7.58 -12.22 1.53
CA LYS A 91 6.59 -11.87 0.50
C LYS A 91 7.09 -10.75 -0.40
N ILE A 92 7.73 -9.75 0.17
CA ILE A 92 8.29 -8.61 -0.58
C ILE A 92 9.35 -9.09 -1.56
N LEU A 93 10.24 -9.98 -1.11
CA LEU A 93 11.30 -10.52 -1.97
C LEU A 93 10.71 -11.34 -3.13
N LYS A 94 9.65 -12.10 -2.88
CA LYS A 94 8.98 -12.89 -3.92
C LYS A 94 8.29 -12.02 -4.97
N LYS A 95 7.79 -10.84 -4.55
CA LYS A 95 7.09 -9.94 -5.44
C LYS A 95 8.01 -9.05 -6.27
N LYS A 96 9.30 -9.08 -5.99
CA LYS A 96 10.33 -8.34 -6.74
C LYS A 96 10.11 -6.83 -6.76
N PHE A 97 9.67 -6.27 -5.64
CA PHE A 97 9.56 -4.83 -5.50
C PHE A 97 10.95 -4.19 -5.49
N THR A 98 10.97 -2.86 -5.67
CA THR A 98 12.21 -2.10 -5.56
C THR A 98 12.65 -2.04 -4.10
N ILE A 99 13.72 -2.72 -3.75
CA ILE A 99 14.27 -2.69 -2.38
C ILE A 99 15.21 -1.50 -2.27
N ILE A 100 14.86 -0.56 -1.40
CA ILE A 100 15.70 0.63 -1.14
C ILE A 100 16.73 0.30 -0.08
N MET A 101 16.29 -0.34 1.02
CA MET A 101 17.18 -0.85 2.06
C MET A 101 16.73 -2.26 2.42
N PRO A 102 17.59 -3.29 2.28
CA PRO A 102 17.20 -4.64 2.66
C PRO A 102 17.04 -4.77 4.17
N LEU A 103 16.35 -5.82 4.60
CA LEU A 103 16.13 -6.06 6.04
C LEU A 103 17.46 -6.26 6.77
N GLU A 104 17.79 -5.35 7.65
CA GLU A 104 19.03 -5.36 8.41
C GLU A 104 18.80 -4.84 9.82
N LYS A 105 19.66 -5.25 10.73
CA LYS A 105 19.66 -4.71 12.09
C LYS A 105 20.43 -3.39 12.09
N THR A 106 19.79 -2.35 12.62
CA THR A 106 20.39 -1.01 12.69
C THR A 106 21.25 -0.87 13.96
N SER A 107 22.07 0.18 13.99
CA SER A 107 22.91 0.47 15.15
C SER A 107 22.11 0.88 16.39
N TRP A 108 20.89 1.33 16.21
CA TRP A 108 20.00 1.74 17.33
C TRP A 108 19.08 0.62 17.83
N GLY A 109 19.30 -0.62 17.42
CA GLY A 109 18.61 -1.77 17.97
C GLY A 109 17.29 -2.12 17.32
N SER A 110 17.07 -1.69 16.09
CA SER A 110 15.87 -2.09 15.33
C SER A 110 16.23 -2.95 14.13
N TRP A 111 15.29 -3.78 13.72
CA TRP A 111 15.30 -4.40 12.40
C TRP A 111 14.49 -3.54 11.48
N TYR A 112 15.01 -3.23 10.29
CA TYR A 112 14.44 -2.21 9.43
C TYR A 112 14.61 -2.58 7.96
N LEU A 113 13.58 -2.32 7.17
CA LEU A 113 13.68 -2.42 5.73
C LEU A 113 12.88 -1.29 5.07
N MET A 114 13.27 -0.93 3.87
CA MET A 114 12.59 0.09 3.09
C MET A 114 12.41 -0.41 1.67
N PHE A 115 11.21 -0.29 1.13
CA PHE A 115 10.92 -0.70 -0.25
C PHE A 115 9.88 0.20 -0.88
N GLU A 116 9.81 0.14 -2.20
CA GLU A 116 8.76 0.79 -2.97
C GLU A 116 7.92 -0.29 -3.65
N ASP A 117 6.60 -0.22 -3.48
CA ASP A 117 5.72 -1.22 -4.07
C ASP A 117 5.46 -0.94 -5.55
N SER A 118 4.66 -1.80 -6.20
CA SER A 118 4.37 -1.69 -7.62
C SER A 118 3.50 -0.48 -7.98
N PHE A 119 2.98 0.22 -6.97
CA PHE A 119 2.16 1.42 -7.16
C PHE A 119 2.93 2.71 -6.89
N GLY A 120 4.24 2.61 -6.61
CA GLY A 120 5.09 3.77 -6.35
C GLY A 120 5.00 4.29 -4.93
N ILE A 121 4.44 3.49 -4.00
CA ILE A 121 4.34 3.87 -2.59
C ILE A 121 5.56 3.36 -1.85
N GLY A 122 6.24 4.25 -1.12
CA GLY A 122 7.36 3.88 -0.28
C GLY A 122 6.91 3.41 1.09
N TRP A 123 7.50 2.31 1.57
CA TRP A 123 7.17 1.70 2.85
C TRP A 123 8.44 1.52 3.66
N GLN A 124 8.36 1.85 4.95
CA GLN A 124 9.39 1.57 5.94
C GLN A 124 8.80 0.60 6.97
N LEU A 125 9.45 -0.52 7.17
CA LEU A 125 9.00 -1.54 8.11
C LEU A 125 10.05 -1.72 9.19
N SER A 126 9.64 -1.72 10.45
CA SER A 126 10.60 -1.80 11.56
C SER A 126 10.09 -2.66 12.70
N PHE A 127 11.05 -3.21 13.46
CA PHE A 127 10.80 -3.92 14.70
C PHE A 127 11.93 -3.55 15.68
N PHE A 128 11.55 -3.07 16.86
CA PHE A 128 12.51 -2.71 17.92
C PHE A 128 12.62 -3.85 18.93
N GLU A 129 13.83 -4.34 19.15
CA GLU A 129 14.07 -5.49 20.03
C GLU A 129 13.86 -5.19 21.53
N ASN A 130 14.06 -3.95 21.92
CA ASN A 130 14.09 -3.54 23.33
C ASN A 130 13.01 -2.53 23.68
N GLN A 131 11.77 -2.90 23.39
CA GLN A 131 10.62 -2.08 23.79
C GLN A 131 9.95 -2.60 25.01
#